data_51c60068d58252128dd4e73381b6f79e
#
_entry.id   51c60068d58252128dd4e73381b6f79e
#
_cell.length_a   1.000
_cell.length_b   1.000
_cell.length_c   1.000
_cell.angle_alpha   90.00
_cell.angle_beta   90.00
_cell.angle_gamma   90.00
#
_symmetry.space_group_name_H-M   'P 1'
#
loop_
_entity.id
_entity.type
_entity.pdbx_description
1 polymer ?
#
loop_
_entity_poly.entity_id
_entity_poly.type
_entity_poly.pdbx_seq_one_letter_code
_entity_poly.pdbx_strand_id
1 'polypeptide(L)'
;MESSNNNDFYILLVDDEKDILDLFSEYLTSNGFNTISFDNPDKAITYFYQNPNNCSLVIADYKMPQMSGIDLIKKIKEKDTDYKIKTIIISAFIKDNLPYDKSYITMIDKILEKPVYLDRLKNEVQELISTIDIQQKA
;
A
#
# COMPACT_ATOMS: atom_id res chain seq x y z
N MET A 1 16.19 -13.51 18.75
CA MET A 1 15.71 -13.13 18.32
C MET A 1 15.15 -12.94 17.47
N GLU A 2 15.02 -12.92 17.63
CA GLU A 2 14.55 -12.64 16.98
C GLU A 2 14.00 -12.27 16.21
N SER A 3 13.87 -12.32 16.06
CA SER A 3 13.33 -12.02 15.41
C SER A 3 12.67 -11.51 14.72
N SER A 4 12.38 -11.79 14.58
CA SER A 4 11.47 -10.71 14.29
C SER A 4 11.70 -9.99 13.00
N ASN A 5 12.14 -10.69 12.01
CA ASN A 5 12.38 -10.10 10.70
C ASN A 5 11.11 -9.51 10.10
N ASN A 6 9.95 -10.02 10.48
CA ASN A 6 8.67 -9.51 9.99
C ASN A 6 8.40 -8.08 10.47
N ASN A 7 9.02 -7.67 11.57
CA ASN A 7 8.83 -6.32 12.11
C ASN A 7 9.69 -5.29 11.40
N ASP A 8 10.67 -5.74 10.62
CA ASP A 8 11.51 -4.82 9.86
C ASP A 8 10.80 -4.27 8.63
N PHE A 9 9.79 -4.98 8.13
CA PHE A 9 9.04 -4.56 6.96
C PHE A 9 7.77 -3.86 7.39
N TYR A 10 7.36 -2.86 6.62
CA TYR A 10 6.14 -2.14 6.92
C TYR A 10 5.24 -2.04 5.71
N ILE A 11 3.95 -1.91 6.02
CA ILE A 11 2.92 -1.57 5.05
C ILE A 11 2.69 -0.07 5.14
N LEU A 12 2.84 0.64 4.03
CA LEU A 12 2.56 2.06 3.97
C LEU A 12 1.09 2.24 3.61
N LEU A 13 0.33 2.86 4.49
CA LEU A 13 -1.11 3.04 4.33
C LEU A 13 -1.42 4.52 4.23
N VAL A 14 -2.04 4.95 3.13
CA VAL A 14 -2.28 6.37 2.87
C VAL A 14 -3.74 6.59 2.48
N ASP A 15 -4.43 7.43 3.25
CA ASP A 15 -5.83 7.77 2.98
C ASP A 15 -6.12 9.10 3.67
N ASP A 16 -6.67 10.06 2.94
CA ASP A 16 -6.96 11.36 3.50
C ASP A 16 -8.17 11.37 4.44
N GLU A 17 -8.97 10.31 4.42
CA GLU A 17 -10.06 10.15 5.38
C GLU A 17 -9.53 9.45 6.64
N LYS A 18 -9.32 10.24 7.68
CA LYS A 18 -8.64 9.76 8.88
C LYS A 18 -9.38 8.60 9.56
N ASP A 19 -10.71 8.61 9.56
CA ASP A 19 -11.46 7.54 10.21
C ASP A 19 -11.24 6.20 9.51
N ILE A 20 -11.21 6.20 8.20
CA ILE A 20 -10.94 5.00 7.40
C ILE A 20 -9.50 4.55 7.61
N LEU A 21 -8.58 5.51 7.58
CA LEU A 21 -7.16 5.23 7.81
C LEU A 21 -6.93 4.55 9.14
N ASP A 22 -7.52 5.09 10.20
CA ASP A 22 -7.36 4.54 11.54
C ASP A 22 -7.99 3.15 11.64
N LEU A 23 -9.15 2.96 11.03
CA LEU A 23 -9.82 1.66 11.04
C LEU A 23 -8.98 0.58 10.37
N PHE A 24 -8.47 0.88 9.18
CA PHE A 24 -7.64 -0.08 8.44
C PHE A 24 -6.33 -0.34 9.17
N SER A 25 -5.71 0.70 9.70
CA SER A 25 -4.46 0.57 10.42
C SER A 25 -4.61 -0.31 11.66
N GLU A 26 -5.65 -0.07 12.44
CA GLU A 26 -5.91 -0.85 13.66
C GLU A 26 -6.20 -2.31 13.31
N TYR A 27 -6.99 -2.54 12.28
CA TYR A 27 -7.35 -3.90 11.90
C TYR A 27 -6.12 -4.69 11.41
N LEU A 28 -5.32 -4.09 10.53
CA LEU A 28 -4.14 -4.77 10.03
C LEU A 28 -3.12 -5.00 11.13
N THR A 29 -2.93 -4.02 12.01
CA THR A 29 -2.01 -4.15 13.13
C THR A 29 -2.46 -5.28 14.07
N SER A 30 -3.75 -5.38 14.36
CA SER A 30 -4.25 -6.43 15.23
C SER A 30 -4.15 -7.81 14.60
N ASN A 31 -3.97 -7.88 13.29
CA ASN A 31 -3.74 -9.13 12.57
C ASN A 31 -2.27 -9.42 12.31
N GLY A 32 -1.37 -8.71 12.97
CA GLY A 32 0.05 -9.02 12.94
C GLY A 32 0.85 -8.28 11.90
N PHE A 33 0.26 -7.34 11.18
CA PHE A 33 0.99 -6.57 10.18
C PHE A 33 1.52 -5.29 10.79
N ASN A 34 2.71 -4.89 10.38
CA ASN A 34 3.32 -3.63 10.80
C ASN A 34 2.89 -2.54 9.82
N THR A 35 2.02 -1.64 10.25
CA THR A 35 1.50 -0.58 9.38
C THR A 35 2.02 0.78 9.83
N ILE A 36 2.41 1.59 8.84
CA ILE A 36 2.76 3.00 9.04
C ILE A 36 1.77 3.79 8.19
N SER A 37 0.96 4.62 8.84
CA SER A 37 -0.16 5.26 8.17
C SER A 37 -0.02 6.78 8.15
N PHE A 38 -0.48 7.38 7.05
CA PHE A 38 -0.45 8.83 6.85
C PHE A 38 -1.74 9.28 6.20
N ASP A 39 -2.25 10.40 6.66
CA ASP A 39 -3.41 11.04 6.03
C ASP A 39 -3.02 12.05 4.94
N ASN A 40 -1.75 12.11 4.62
CA ASN A 40 -1.19 13.05 3.66
C ASN A 40 -0.15 12.34 2.81
N PRO A 41 -0.29 12.36 1.47
CA PRO A 41 0.64 11.63 0.61
C PRO A 41 2.07 12.18 0.65
N ASP A 42 2.25 13.48 0.84
CA ASP A 42 3.60 14.05 0.91
C ASP A 42 4.35 13.53 2.12
N LYS A 43 3.66 13.40 3.25
CA LYS A 43 4.29 12.83 4.46
C LYS A 43 4.63 11.36 4.25
N ALA A 44 3.78 10.64 3.56
CA ALA A 44 4.04 9.24 3.26
C ALA A 44 5.29 9.08 2.39
N ILE A 45 5.43 9.93 1.38
CA ILE A 45 6.59 9.89 0.50
C ILE A 45 7.86 10.22 1.28
N THR A 46 7.81 11.22 2.15
CA THR A 46 8.97 11.59 2.98
C THR A 46 9.40 10.41 3.84
N TYR A 47 8.44 9.75 4.48
CA TYR A 47 8.77 8.57 5.29
C TYR A 47 9.38 7.46 4.44
N PHE A 48 8.79 7.20 3.28
CA PHE A 48 9.30 6.15 2.40
C PHE A 48 10.72 6.46 1.93
N TYR A 49 11.01 7.71 1.58
CA TYR A 49 12.35 8.08 1.12
C TYR A 49 13.40 7.91 2.21
N GLN A 50 13.00 8.02 3.46
CA GLN A 50 13.89 7.81 4.59
C GLN A 50 14.03 6.33 4.96
N ASN A 51 13.09 5.49 4.52
CA ASN A 51 13.05 4.07 4.88
C ASN A 51 12.70 3.21 3.66
N PRO A 52 13.42 3.35 2.54
CA PRO A 52 12.95 2.75 1.28
C PRO A 52 13.10 1.24 1.21
N ASN A 53 14.03 0.67 1.99
CA ASN A 53 14.34 -0.74 1.85
C ASN A 53 13.39 -1.66 2.62
N ASN A 54 12.58 -1.10 3.49
CA ASN A 54 11.74 -1.90 4.38
C ASN A 54 10.26 -1.84 4.04
N CYS A 55 9.89 -1.15 2.96
CA CYS A 55 8.49 -1.10 2.54
C CYS A 55 8.14 -2.36 1.75
N SER A 56 7.16 -3.11 2.23
CA SER A 56 6.73 -4.33 1.54
C SER A 56 5.49 -4.12 0.70
N LEU A 57 4.63 -3.18 1.09
CA LEU A 57 3.34 -2.99 0.46
C LEU A 57 2.90 -1.54 0.64
N VAL A 58 2.30 -0.97 -0.39
CA VAL A 58 1.64 0.33 -0.32
C VAL A 58 0.16 0.13 -0.56
N ILE A 59 -0.66 0.67 0.34
CA ILE A 59 -2.10 0.71 0.17
C ILE A 59 -2.50 2.19 0.14
N ALA A 60 -3.04 2.64 -0.96
CA ALA A 60 -3.36 4.06 -1.12
C ALA A 60 -4.75 4.26 -1.69
N ASP A 61 -5.47 5.23 -1.12
CA ASP A 61 -6.71 5.69 -1.72
C ASP A 61 -6.40 6.39 -3.03
N TYR A 62 -7.23 6.16 -4.03
CA TYR A 62 -6.99 6.79 -5.33
C TYR A 62 -7.15 8.30 -5.28
N LYS A 63 -8.24 8.77 -4.68
CA LYS A 63 -8.60 10.18 -4.76
C LYS A 63 -8.23 10.92 -3.48
N MET A 64 -7.14 11.67 -3.54
CA MET A 64 -6.65 12.48 -2.44
C MET A 64 -6.37 13.90 -2.93
N PRO A 65 -6.43 14.93 -2.03
CA PRO A 65 -6.34 16.31 -2.48
C PRO A 65 -5.04 16.71 -3.17
N GLN A 66 -3.89 16.27 -2.66
CA GLN A 66 -2.60 16.76 -3.18
C GLN A 66 -2.12 15.96 -4.39
N MET A 67 -2.36 14.67 -4.39
CA MET A 67 -1.99 13.80 -5.49
C MET A 67 -2.82 12.52 -5.42
N SER A 68 -3.02 11.87 -6.55
CA SER A 68 -3.75 10.60 -6.53
C SER A 68 -2.89 9.48 -5.96
N GLY A 69 -3.56 8.38 -5.56
CA GLY A 69 -2.83 7.20 -5.12
C GLY A 69 -1.94 6.63 -6.21
N ILE A 70 -2.35 6.75 -7.46
CA ILE A 70 -1.52 6.30 -8.58
C ILE A 70 -0.25 7.14 -8.69
N ASP A 71 -0.36 8.46 -8.55
CA ASP A 71 0.80 9.33 -8.56
C ASP A 71 1.75 9.01 -7.40
N LEU A 72 1.20 8.72 -6.24
CA LEU A 72 1.99 8.31 -5.09
C LEU A 72 2.77 7.03 -5.41
N ILE A 73 2.09 6.04 -5.96
CA ILE A 73 2.72 4.76 -6.29
C ILE A 73 3.80 4.94 -7.35
N LYS A 74 3.56 5.81 -8.34
CA LYS A 74 4.59 6.10 -9.35
C LYS A 74 5.87 6.60 -8.69
N LYS A 75 5.76 7.51 -7.73
CA LYS A 75 6.93 8.03 -7.03
C LYS A 75 7.66 6.96 -6.23
N ILE A 76 6.89 6.08 -5.60
CA ILE A 76 7.47 4.98 -4.84
C ILE A 76 8.19 4.01 -5.76
N LYS A 77 7.57 3.69 -6.89
CA LYS A 77 8.15 2.73 -7.84
C LYS A 77 9.43 3.25 -8.48
N GLU A 78 9.61 4.55 -8.56
CA GLU A 78 10.87 5.12 -9.03
C GLU A 78 12.06 4.68 -8.18
N LYS A 79 11.83 4.39 -6.91
CA LYS A 79 12.86 3.92 -5.98
C LYS A 79 12.88 2.41 -5.80
N ASP A 80 11.88 1.72 -6.35
CA ASP A 80 11.74 0.27 -6.19
C ASP A 80 12.36 -0.44 -7.39
N THR A 81 13.68 -0.38 -7.48
CA THR A 81 14.41 -0.89 -8.65
C THR A 81 14.31 -2.40 -8.81
N ASP A 82 14.02 -3.11 -7.74
CA ASP A 82 13.92 -4.58 -7.76
C ASP A 82 12.48 -5.07 -7.85
N TYR A 83 11.53 -4.17 -7.99
CA TYR A 83 10.10 -4.49 -8.08
C TYR A 83 9.61 -5.33 -6.90
N LYS A 84 10.11 -5.02 -5.71
CA LYS A 84 9.78 -5.77 -4.50
C LYS A 84 8.53 -5.26 -3.78
N ILE A 85 8.17 -4.00 -4.01
CA ILE A 85 7.05 -3.38 -3.29
C ILE A 85 5.76 -3.71 -4.00
N LYS A 86 4.83 -4.33 -3.28
CA LYS A 86 3.49 -4.61 -3.78
C LYS A 86 2.60 -3.40 -3.58
N THR A 87 1.52 -3.30 -4.37
CA THR A 87 0.69 -2.11 -4.36
C THR A 87 -0.78 -2.45 -4.45
N ILE A 88 -1.59 -1.73 -3.65
CA ILE A 88 -3.05 -1.79 -3.69
C ILE A 88 -3.58 -0.37 -3.83
N ILE A 89 -4.45 -0.14 -4.80
CA ILE A 89 -5.22 1.09 -4.92
C ILE A 89 -6.65 0.82 -4.46
N ILE A 90 -7.20 1.73 -3.66
CA ILE A 90 -8.59 1.66 -3.25
C ILE A 90 -9.34 2.81 -3.93
N SER A 91 -10.42 2.49 -4.65
CA SER A 91 -11.14 3.49 -5.44
C SER A 91 -12.65 3.28 -5.33
N ALA A 92 -13.38 4.39 -5.29
CA ALA A 92 -14.84 4.34 -5.29
C ALA A 92 -15.40 3.97 -6.66
N PHE A 93 -14.70 4.37 -7.73
CA PHE A 93 -15.20 4.18 -9.09
C PHE A 93 -14.07 3.65 -9.97
N ILE A 94 -13.90 2.33 -9.93
CA ILE A 94 -12.79 1.70 -10.65
C ILE A 94 -12.90 1.94 -12.15
N LYS A 95 -14.11 1.82 -12.70
CA LYS A 95 -14.29 1.84 -14.16
C LYS A 95 -14.24 3.23 -14.75
N ASP A 96 -14.70 4.24 -13.99
CA ASP A 96 -14.99 5.55 -14.56
C ASP A 96 -13.96 6.61 -14.23
N ASN A 97 -13.17 6.42 -13.17
CA ASN A 97 -12.32 7.47 -12.63
C ASN A 97 -10.83 7.21 -12.73
N LEU A 98 -10.43 6.02 -13.14
CA LEU A 98 -9.02 5.74 -13.33
C LEU A 98 -8.55 6.27 -14.68
N PRO A 99 -7.28 6.70 -14.78
CA PRO A 99 -6.78 7.27 -16.02
C PRO A 99 -6.84 6.30 -17.19
N TYR A 100 -7.06 6.82 -18.38
CA TYR A 100 -7.01 6.01 -19.60
C TYR A 100 -5.59 5.57 -19.92
N ASP A 101 -4.60 6.34 -19.48
CA ASP A 101 -3.20 5.95 -19.64
C ASP A 101 -2.97 4.71 -18.79
N LYS A 102 -2.71 3.61 -19.46
CA LYS A 102 -2.59 2.31 -18.79
C LYS A 102 -1.20 1.99 -18.31
N SER A 103 -0.30 2.96 -18.33
CA SER A 103 1.07 2.74 -17.86
C SER A 103 1.11 2.35 -16.37
N TYR A 104 0.08 2.74 -15.60
CA TYR A 104 0.02 2.40 -14.19
C TYR A 104 -0.29 0.93 -13.93
N ILE A 105 -0.84 0.21 -14.92
CA ILE A 105 -1.31 -1.16 -14.71
C ILE A 105 -0.18 -2.07 -14.26
N THR A 106 1.01 -1.87 -14.82
CA THR A 106 2.16 -2.70 -14.45
C THR A 106 2.70 -2.40 -13.05
N MET A 107 2.28 -1.26 -12.46
CA MET A 107 2.74 -0.83 -11.16
C MET A 107 1.78 -1.19 -10.03
N ILE A 108 0.55 -1.58 -10.36
CA ILE A 108 -0.50 -1.80 -9.37
C ILE A 108 -0.88 -3.28 -9.38
N ASP A 109 -0.73 -3.92 -8.23
CA ASP A 109 -1.03 -5.34 -8.10
C ASP A 109 -2.51 -5.62 -7.91
N LYS A 110 -3.19 -4.78 -7.13
CA LYS A 110 -4.62 -4.95 -6.86
C LYS A 110 -5.32 -3.60 -6.86
N ILE A 111 -6.56 -3.61 -7.35
CA ILE A 111 -7.46 -2.46 -7.24
C ILE A 111 -8.70 -2.94 -6.51
N LEU A 112 -8.99 -2.31 -5.38
CA LEU A 112 -10.15 -2.67 -4.57
C LEU A 112 -11.19 -1.56 -4.64
N GLU A 113 -12.42 -1.93 -4.90
CA GLU A 113 -13.52 -0.97 -5.00
C GLU A 113 -14.16 -0.74 -3.64
N LYS A 114 -14.42 0.53 -3.32
CA LYS A 114 -15.12 0.89 -2.08
C LYS A 114 -16.58 0.47 -2.16
N PRO A 115 -17.16 0.05 -1.05
CA PRO A 115 -16.56 -0.07 0.28
C PRO A 115 -15.70 -1.33 0.40
N VAL A 116 -14.54 -1.20 1.04
CA VAL A 116 -13.64 -2.34 1.24
C VAL A 116 -13.90 -2.90 2.63
N TYR A 117 -14.34 -4.14 2.69
CA TYR A 117 -14.57 -4.82 3.96
C TYR A 117 -13.24 -5.27 4.53
N LEU A 118 -13.16 -5.28 5.86
CA LEU A 118 -11.90 -5.55 6.56
C LEU A 118 -11.34 -6.93 6.22
N ASP A 119 -12.20 -7.95 6.16
CA ASP A 119 -11.76 -9.29 5.81
C ASP A 119 -11.17 -9.34 4.40
N ARG A 120 -11.78 -8.63 3.46
CA ARG A 120 -11.30 -8.57 2.09
C ARG A 120 -9.94 -7.93 2.05
N LEU A 121 -9.77 -6.82 2.75
CA LEU A 121 -8.49 -6.12 2.80
C LEU A 121 -7.40 -7.03 3.37
N LYS A 122 -7.69 -7.69 4.48
CA LYS A 122 -6.73 -8.60 5.10
C LYS A 122 -6.32 -9.72 4.15
N ASN A 123 -7.29 -10.32 3.47
CA ASN A 123 -7.00 -11.43 2.57
C ASN A 123 -6.12 -10.99 1.40
N GLU A 124 -6.37 -9.83 0.83
CA GLU A 124 -5.54 -9.31 -0.25
C GLU A 124 -4.14 -8.98 0.22
N VAL A 125 -4.01 -8.41 1.41
CA VAL A 125 -2.71 -8.11 1.99
C VAL A 125 -1.92 -9.39 2.22
N GLN A 126 -2.55 -10.39 2.81
CA GLN A 126 -1.89 -11.68 3.07
C GLN A 126 -1.41 -12.33 1.78
N GLU A 127 -2.23 -12.29 0.75
CA GLU A 127 -1.85 -12.88 -0.53
C GLU A 127 -0.61 -12.22 -1.11
N LEU A 128 -0.57 -10.89 -1.12
CA LEU A 128 0.56 -10.17 -1.70
C LEU A 128 1.83 -10.34 -0.87
N ILE A 129 1.72 -10.33 0.45
CA ILE A 129 2.88 -10.49 1.32
C ILE A 129 3.43 -11.90 1.23
N SER A 130 2.57 -12.91 1.11
CA SER A 130 3.01 -14.29 0.91
C SER A 130 3.84 -14.42 -0.36
N THR A 131 3.47 -13.72 -1.41
CA THR A 131 4.22 -13.72 -2.67
C THR A 131 5.62 -13.16 -2.46
N ILE A 132 5.74 -12.08 -1.67
CA ILE A 132 7.05 -11.50 -1.35
C ILE A 132 7.93 -12.51 -0.61
N ASP A 133 7.36 -13.19 0.38
CA ASP A 133 8.09 -14.17 1.17
C ASP A 133 8.64 -15.29 0.30
N ILE A 134 7.83 -15.78 -0.63
CA ILE A 134 8.25 -16.84 -1.55
C ILE A 134 9.42 -16.35 -2.41
N GLN A 135 9.33 -15.14 -2.93
CA GLN A 135 10.38 -14.57 -3.77
C GLN A 135 11.68 -14.39 -3.00
N GLN A 136 11.59 -14.00 -1.74
CA GLN A 136 12.78 -13.80 -0.91
C GLN A 136 13.45 -15.11 -0.56
N LYS A 137 12.68 -16.17 -0.45
CA LYS A 137 13.24 -17.50 -0.14
C LYS A 137 13.87 -18.15 -1.35
N ALA A 138 13.44 -17.76 -2.51
CA ALA A 138 14.02 -18.29 -3.74
C ALA A 138 15.37 -17.70 -4.01
#